data_3dd2379f56f4d01618be339ee310d469
#
_entry.id   3dd2379f56f4d01618be339ee310d469
#
_cell.length_a   1.000
_cell.length_b   1.000
_cell.length_c   1.000
_cell.angle_alpha   90.00
_cell.angle_beta   90.00
_cell.angle_gamma   90.00
#
_symmetry.space_group_name_H-M   'P 1'
#
loop_
_entity.id
_entity.type
_entity.pdbx_description
1 polymer ?
#
loop_
_entity_poly.entity_id
_entity_poly.type
_entity_poly.pdbx_seq_one_letter_code
_entity_poly.pdbx_strand_id
1 'polypeptide(L)'
;MTKTKEIEKINNFLVNNEKIEFNSKNYEKIEFIYGIAIKEIKHKLEILKEEYKMFYDYDLIDHISERIKSKESISKKMTKKGIDFTYSKMIENINDIAGVRVICPLKKDIYTIRKLITNLPGIKILKEKDYITNPKKSGYSTYHIILEXXXXXXXXXXXXXXXXXVQIRTMAMDFWASLEHKMKYKNNKDVSKNVSKELVQCAKIVNKLDNKMLLLNR
;
A
#
# COMPACT_ATOMS: atom_id res chain seq x y z
N MET A 1 4.04 31.66 22.44
CA MET A 1 2.64 31.75 21.93
C MET A 1 2.40 31.11 20.57
N THR A 2 3.41 30.88 19.76
CA THR A 2 3.24 30.38 18.35
C THR A 2 3.02 28.86 18.28
N LYS A 3 3.76 28.07 19.06
CA LYS A 3 3.68 26.57 19.02
C LYS A 3 2.31 26.01 19.40
N THR A 4 1.66 26.60 20.41
CA THR A 4 0.34 26.13 20.88
C THR A 4 -0.74 26.32 19.82
N LYS A 5 -0.73 27.46 19.11
CA LYS A 5 -1.70 27.75 18.04
C LYS A 5 -1.53 26.84 16.82
N GLU A 6 -0.29 26.43 16.51
CA GLU A 6 -0.01 25.51 15.39
C GLU A 6 -0.47 24.08 15.70
N ILE A 7 -0.23 23.64 16.92
CA ILE A 7 -0.73 22.33 17.41
C ILE A 7 -2.27 22.30 17.38
N GLU A 8 -2.92 23.38 17.82
CA GLU A 8 -4.38 23.54 17.74
C GLU A 8 -4.90 23.46 16.31
N LYS A 9 -4.20 24.07 15.35
CA LYS A 9 -4.58 24.04 13.92
C LYS A 9 -4.52 22.62 13.35
N ILE A 10 -3.47 21.85 13.70
CA ILE A 10 -3.29 20.47 13.25
C ILE A 10 -4.37 19.60 13.90
N ASN A 11 -4.58 19.75 15.22
CA ASN A 11 -5.60 18.99 15.94
C ASN A 11 -7.01 19.29 15.39
N ASN A 12 -7.32 20.56 15.12
CA ASN A 12 -8.59 20.95 14.53
C ASN A 12 -8.78 20.37 13.12
N PHE A 13 -7.72 20.32 12.32
CA PHE A 13 -7.78 19.66 10.99
C PHE A 13 -8.04 18.17 11.12
N LEU A 14 -7.40 17.49 12.09
CA LEU A 14 -7.53 16.05 12.28
C LEU A 14 -8.88 15.65 12.94
N VAL A 15 -9.34 16.46 13.92
CA VAL A 15 -10.57 16.14 14.70
C VAL A 15 -11.84 16.58 13.96
N ASN A 16 -11.83 17.75 13.32
CA ASN A 16 -13.00 18.31 12.64
C ASN A 16 -13.04 17.94 11.14
N ASN A 17 -12.61 16.73 10.79
CA ASN A 17 -12.48 16.29 9.40
C ASN A 17 -13.81 16.11 8.65
N GLU A 18 -14.93 16.03 9.35
CA GLU A 18 -16.24 15.85 8.74
C GLU A 18 -16.66 17.00 7.80
N LYS A 19 -16.24 18.21 8.15
CA LYS A 19 -16.59 19.44 7.40
C LYS A 19 -15.50 19.90 6.44
N ILE A 20 -14.35 19.22 6.42
CA ILE A 20 -13.23 19.62 5.57
C ILE A 20 -13.47 19.17 4.13
N GLU A 21 -13.58 20.16 3.24
CA GLU A 21 -13.74 19.91 1.82
C GLU A 21 -12.46 19.33 1.21
N PHE A 22 -12.61 18.36 0.33
CA PHE A 22 -11.51 17.75 -0.41
C PHE A 22 -11.11 18.67 -1.60
N ASN A 23 -10.26 19.65 -1.31
CA ASN A 23 -9.72 20.60 -2.31
C ASN A 23 -8.17 20.53 -2.32
N SER A 24 -7.53 21.31 -3.20
CA SER A 24 -6.07 21.25 -3.39
C SER A 24 -5.28 21.57 -2.12
N LYS A 25 -5.66 22.63 -1.43
CA LYS A 25 -4.98 23.10 -0.20
C LYS A 25 -5.08 22.05 0.92
N ASN A 26 -6.24 21.43 1.07
CA ASN A 26 -6.45 20.40 2.08
C ASN A 26 -5.79 19.07 1.67
N TYR A 27 -5.68 18.80 0.36
CA TYR A 27 -4.98 17.61 -0.15
C TYR A 27 -3.50 17.62 0.22
N GLU A 28 -2.83 18.78 0.15
CA GLU A 28 -1.41 18.91 0.56
C GLU A 28 -1.21 18.48 2.02
N LYS A 29 -2.15 18.85 2.90
CA LYS A 29 -2.12 18.44 4.31
C LYS A 29 -2.31 16.92 4.46
N ILE A 30 -3.25 16.37 3.68
CA ILE A 30 -3.51 14.92 3.65
C ILE A 30 -2.25 14.18 3.18
N GLU A 31 -1.66 14.63 2.08
CA GLU A 31 -0.44 14.06 1.51
C GLU A 31 0.70 14.06 2.54
N PHE A 32 0.87 15.16 3.27
CA PHE A 32 1.87 15.30 4.32
C PHE A 32 1.63 14.29 5.46
N ILE A 33 0.39 14.20 5.95
CA ILE A 33 0.02 13.29 7.06
C ILE A 33 0.24 11.82 6.65
N TYR A 34 -0.22 11.44 5.46
CA TYR A 34 -0.02 10.08 4.94
C TYR A 34 1.46 9.80 4.63
N GLY A 35 2.23 10.82 4.24
CA GLY A 35 3.68 10.73 4.05
C GLY A 35 4.40 10.37 5.35
N ILE A 36 3.98 10.94 6.48
CA ILE A 36 4.54 10.57 7.80
C ILE A 36 4.24 9.10 8.10
N ALA A 37 3.00 8.65 7.89
CA ALA A 37 2.60 7.26 8.14
C ALA A 37 3.40 6.27 7.27
N ILE A 38 3.64 6.63 6.00
CA ILE A 38 4.47 5.83 5.08
C ILE A 38 5.91 5.73 5.61
N LYS A 39 6.51 6.86 5.99
CA LYS A 39 7.89 6.88 6.52
C LYS A 39 8.02 5.97 7.75
N GLU A 40 7.04 6.02 8.62
CA GLU A 40 7.04 5.20 9.85
C GLU A 40 6.98 3.69 9.53
N ILE A 41 6.03 3.27 8.69
CA ILE A 41 5.92 1.85 8.34
C ILE A 41 7.15 1.38 7.53
N LYS A 42 7.64 2.21 6.62
CA LYS A 42 8.83 1.91 5.84
C LYS A 42 10.06 1.70 6.73
N HIS A 43 10.25 2.60 7.71
CA HIS A 43 11.37 2.49 8.67
C HIS A 43 11.30 1.17 9.45
N LYS A 44 10.11 0.79 9.94
CA LYS A 44 9.91 -0.50 10.64
C LYS A 44 10.26 -1.70 9.73
N LEU A 45 9.87 -1.63 8.46
CA LEU A 45 10.15 -2.68 7.48
C LEU A 45 11.64 -2.75 7.10
N GLU A 46 12.34 -1.61 7.05
CA GLU A 46 13.79 -1.58 6.81
C GLU A 46 14.55 -2.21 8.00
N ILE A 47 14.16 -1.86 9.23
CA ILE A 47 14.73 -2.50 10.43
C ILE A 47 14.51 -4.02 10.37
N LEU A 48 13.30 -4.45 10.07
CA LEU A 48 12.95 -5.87 9.95
C LEU A 48 13.81 -6.58 8.89
N LYS A 49 14.06 -5.92 7.76
CA LYS A 49 14.94 -6.41 6.68
C LYS A 49 16.37 -6.62 7.21
N GLU A 50 16.90 -5.62 7.92
CA GLU A 50 18.26 -5.65 8.47
C GLU A 50 18.40 -6.72 9.57
N GLU A 51 17.42 -6.80 10.49
CA GLU A 51 17.39 -7.82 11.55
C GLU A 51 17.36 -9.23 10.95
N TYR A 52 16.51 -9.44 9.94
CA TYR A 52 16.37 -10.76 9.34
C TYR A 52 17.66 -11.18 8.64
N LYS A 53 18.32 -10.23 7.94
CA LYS A 53 19.64 -10.46 7.33
C LYS A 53 20.69 -10.79 8.39
N MET A 54 20.72 -10.02 9.48
CA MET A 54 21.71 -10.18 10.57
C MET A 54 21.57 -11.53 11.29
N PHE A 55 20.34 -11.91 11.65
CA PHE A 55 20.09 -13.09 12.50
C PHE A 55 19.93 -14.40 11.74
N TYR A 56 19.52 -14.35 10.47
CA TYR A 56 19.24 -15.54 9.66
C TYR A 56 20.11 -15.64 8.39
N ASP A 57 20.98 -14.66 8.16
CA ASP A 57 21.80 -14.54 6.93
C ASP A 57 20.97 -14.74 5.67
N TYR A 58 19.77 -14.12 5.64
CA TYR A 58 18.81 -14.28 4.56
C TYR A 58 18.18 -12.94 4.18
N ASP A 59 18.19 -12.61 2.90
CA ASP A 59 17.61 -11.39 2.35
C ASP A 59 16.09 -11.58 2.13
N LEU A 60 15.34 -11.51 3.22
CA LEU A 60 13.89 -11.71 3.23
C LEU A 60 13.16 -10.68 2.37
N ILE A 61 13.65 -9.44 2.35
CA ILE A 61 13.07 -8.32 1.59
C ILE A 61 14.12 -7.81 0.61
N ASP A 62 13.80 -7.83 -0.68
CA ASP A 62 14.66 -7.28 -1.73
C ASP A 62 14.64 -5.74 -1.65
N HIS A 63 13.48 -5.14 -1.86
CA HIS A 63 13.32 -3.69 -1.73
C HIS A 63 11.90 -3.29 -1.31
N ILE A 64 11.79 -2.04 -0.86
CA ILE A 64 10.52 -1.44 -0.40
C ILE A 64 10.29 -0.17 -1.21
N SER A 65 9.13 -0.05 -1.83
CA SER A 65 8.70 1.17 -2.53
C SER A 65 7.44 1.75 -1.90
N GLU A 66 7.27 3.04 -2.06
CA GLU A 66 6.15 3.77 -1.45
C GLU A 66 5.35 4.52 -2.52
N ARG A 67 4.09 4.78 -2.21
CA ARG A 67 3.22 5.54 -3.10
C ARG A 67 2.11 6.23 -2.33
N ILE A 68 1.90 7.50 -2.64
CA ILE A 68 0.69 8.23 -2.26
C ILE A 68 -0.13 8.40 -3.54
N LYS A 69 -1.41 8.14 -3.45
CA LYS A 69 -2.35 8.25 -4.58
C LYS A 69 -2.61 9.73 -4.85
N SER A 70 -2.44 10.17 -6.10
CA SER A 70 -2.65 11.57 -6.47
C SER A 70 -4.10 12.02 -6.21
N LYS A 71 -4.27 13.32 -6.00
CA LYS A 71 -5.59 13.96 -5.81
C LYS A 71 -6.58 13.56 -6.90
N GLU A 72 -6.13 13.58 -8.17
CA GLU A 72 -6.95 13.22 -9.33
C GLU A 72 -7.42 11.75 -9.25
N SER A 73 -6.53 10.85 -8.84
CA SER A 73 -6.85 9.42 -8.67
C SER A 73 -7.83 9.18 -7.54
N ILE A 74 -7.71 9.95 -6.45
CA ILE A 74 -8.65 9.90 -5.31
C ILE A 74 -10.01 10.44 -5.77
N SER A 75 -10.03 11.62 -6.41
CA SER A 75 -11.26 12.26 -6.93
C SER A 75 -12.02 11.32 -7.87
N LYS A 76 -11.33 10.74 -8.85
CA LYS A 76 -11.93 9.75 -9.79
C LYS A 76 -12.55 8.57 -9.04
N LYS A 77 -11.89 8.11 -7.99
CA LYS A 77 -12.38 6.97 -7.19
C LYS A 77 -13.59 7.36 -6.34
N MET A 78 -13.61 8.58 -5.77
CA MET A 78 -14.74 9.11 -5.02
C MET A 78 -15.96 9.26 -5.93
N THR A 79 -15.80 9.88 -7.10
CA THR A 79 -16.85 10.01 -8.13
C THR A 79 -17.43 8.64 -8.49
N LYS A 80 -16.55 7.68 -8.82
CA LYS A 80 -16.97 6.31 -9.22
C LYS A 80 -17.78 5.60 -8.14
N LYS A 81 -17.53 5.93 -6.86
CA LYS A 81 -18.23 5.33 -5.71
C LYS A 81 -19.43 6.16 -5.25
N GLY A 82 -19.69 7.32 -5.83
CA GLY A 82 -20.76 8.23 -5.42
C GLY A 82 -20.54 8.80 -4.01
N ILE A 83 -19.29 9.12 -3.67
CA ILE A 83 -18.88 9.58 -2.34
C ILE A 83 -18.74 11.10 -2.36
N ASP A 84 -19.31 11.76 -1.34
CA ASP A 84 -19.17 13.20 -1.15
C ASP A 84 -17.70 13.62 -1.00
N PHE A 85 -17.34 14.76 -1.57
CA PHE A 85 -15.98 15.28 -1.60
C PHE A 85 -15.61 15.95 -0.27
N THR A 86 -15.63 15.14 0.81
CA THR A 86 -15.16 15.54 2.14
C THR A 86 -14.02 14.63 2.60
N TYR A 87 -13.20 15.14 3.49
CA TYR A 87 -12.06 14.41 4.06
C TYR A 87 -12.51 13.13 4.79
N SER A 88 -13.57 13.24 5.62
CA SER A 88 -14.10 12.10 6.36
C SER A 88 -14.57 10.98 5.42
N LYS A 89 -15.35 11.35 4.41
CA LYS A 89 -15.88 10.37 3.43
C LYS A 89 -14.75 9.74 2.60
N MET A 90 -13.71 10.50 2.31
CA MET A 90 -12.51 9.96 1.65
C MET A 90 -11.85 8.87 2.52
N ILE A 91 -11.56 9.18 3.79
CA ILE A 91 -10.91 8.24 4.72
C ILE A 91 -11.76 6.97 4.93
N GLU A 92 -13.06 7.13 5.15
CA GLU A 92 -13.98 6.02 5.38
C GLU A 92 -14.02 5.03 4.20
N ASN A 93 -13.88 5.53 2.99
CA ASN A 93 -14.21 4.77 1.77
C ASN A 93 -12.99 4.43 0.90
N ILE A 94 -11.82 5.07 1.12
CA ILE A 94 -10.62 4.86 0.30
C ILE A 94 -9.45 4.40 1.19
N ASN A 95 -9.20 3.11 1.22
CA ASN A 95 -8.19 2.48 2.07
C ASN A 95 -6.80 2.40 1.42
N ASP A 96 -6.64 2.97 0.21
CA ASP A 96 -5.39 2.91 -0.56
C ASP A 96 -4.88 4.31 -0.94
N ILE A 97 -5.09 5.28 -0.05
CA ILE A 97 -4.58 6.65 -0.20
C ILE A 97 -3.05 6.61 -0.18
N ALA A 98 -2.50 5.88 0.77
CA ALA A 98 -1.07 5.66 0.92
C ALA A 98 -0.76 4.16 0.93
N GLY A 99 0.37 3.78 0.39
CA GLY A 99 0.75 2.38 0.33
C GLY A 99 2.24 2.16 0.27
N VAL A 100 2.62 1.01 0.80
CA VAL A 100 3.98 0.50 0.74
C VAL A 100 3.93 -0.84 -0.01
N ARG A 101 4.89 -1.03 -0.89
CA ARG A 101 5.07 -2.30 -1.59
C ARG A 101 6.37 -2.93 -1.13
N VAL A 102 6.27 -4.16 -0.66
CA VAL A 102 7.39 -4.97 -0.18
C VAL A 102 7.64 -6.06 -1.21
N ILE A 103 8.85 -6.07 -1.78
CA ILE A 103 9.24 -7.06 -2.77
C ILE A 103 10.19 -8.04 -2.13
N CYS A 104 9.92 -9.33 -2.33
CA CYS A 104 10.71 -10.42 -1.74
C CYS A 104 11.13 -11.44 -2.82
N PRO A 105 12.15 -12.26 -2.54
CA PRO A 105 12.62 -13.25 -3.50
C PRO A 105 11.63 -14.37 -3.79
N LEU A 106 11.02 -14.97 -2.75
CA LEU A 106 10.26 -16.21 -2.87
C LEU A 106 8.84 -16.09 -2.34
N LYS A 107 7.96 -16.96 -2.81
CA LYS A 107 6.56 -17.01 -2.33
C LYS A 107 6.43 -17.27 -0.82
N LYS A 108 7.30 -18.11 -0.25
CA LYS A 108 7.29 -18.40 1.21
C LYS A 108 7.56 -17.12 2.01
N ASP A 109 8.40 -16.24 1.46
CA ASP A 109 8.80 -14.99 2.11
C ASP A 109 7.61 -14.03 2.27
N ILE A 110 6.65 -14.06 1.34
CA ILE A 110 5.41 -13.27 1.43
C ILE A 110 4.72 -13.54 2.77
N TYR A 111 4.57 -14.82 3.11
CA TYR A 111 3.86 -15.23 4.34
C TYR A 111 4.69 -14.97 5.60
N THR A 112 6.01 -15.09 5.50
CA THR A 112 6.94 -14.72 6.57
C THR A 112 6.84 -13.22 6.86
N ILE A 113 6.95 -12.39 5.82
CA ILE A 113 6.82 -10.92 5.92
C ILE A 113 5.44 -10.55 6.49
N ARG A 114 4.38 -11.17 5.99
CA ARG A 114 3.02 -10.96 6.50
C ARG A 114 2.96 -11.22 8.02
N LYS A 115 3.49 -12.35 8.48
CA LYS A 115 3.52 -12.71 9.90
C LYS A 115 4.31 -11.69 10.73
N LEU A 116 5.46 -11.25 10.21
CA LEU A 116 6.29 -10.25 10.90
C LEU A 116 5.57 -8.89 11.00
N ILE A 117 4.93 -8.45 9.92
CA ILE A 117 4.17 -7.18 9.90
C ILE A 117 3.02 -7.22 10.94
N THR A 118 2.33 -8.35 11.07
CA THR A 118 1.20 -8.44 12.02
C THR A 118 1.67 -8.34 13.49
N ASN A 119 2.95 -8.57 13.74
CA ASN A 119 3.54 -8.48 15.08
C ASN A 119 4.26 -7.15 15.35
N LEU A 120 4.32 -6.24 14.38
CA LEU A 120 4.98 -4.94 14.57
C LEU A 120 4.22 -4.08 15.59
N PRO A 121 4.93 -3.48 16.55
CA PRO A 121 4.28 -2.63 17.55
C PRO A 121 3.64 -1.39 16.93
N GLY A 122 2.45 -1.05 17.41
CA GLY A 122 1.70 0.13 16.93
C GLY A 122 0.97 -0.10 15.60
N ILE A 123 0.87 -1.35 15.15
CA ILE A 123 0.15 -1.72 13.93
C ILE A 123 -1.06 -2.58 14.28
N LYS A 124 -2.21 -2.23 13.69
CA LYS A 124 -3.43 -3.02 13.76
C LYS A 124 -3.85 -3.43 12.36
N ILE A 125 -4.04 -4.72 12.15
CA ILE A 125 -4.51 -5.24 10.87
C ILE A 125 -6.03 -5.08 10.79
N LEU A 126 -6.49 -4.40 9.75
CA LEU A 126 -7.92 -4.18 9.52
C LEU A 126 -8.50 -5.19 8.52
N LYS A 127 -7.71 -5.55 7.50
CA LYS A 127 -8.18 -6.44 6.44
C LYS A 127 -7.01 -7.05 5.69
N GLU A 128 -7.18 -8.31 5.31
CA GLU A 128 -6.21 -9.01 4.48
C GLU A 128 -6.90 -9.62 3.26
N LYS A 129 -6.18 -9.71 2.15
CA LYS A 129 -6.61 -10.40 0.93
C LYS A 129 -5.43 -11.13 0.31
N ASP A 130 -5.54 -12.43 0.26
CA ASP A 130 -4.54 -13.30 -0.37
C ASP A 130 -4.90 -13.54 -1.84
N TYR A 131 -4.31 -12.73 -2.72
CA TYR A 131 -4.40 -12.93 -4.17
C TYR A 131 -3.25 -13.82 -4.69
N ILE A 132 -2.43 -14.42 -3.80
CA ILE A 132 -1.43 -15.43 -4.17
C ILE A 132 -2.15 -16.77 -4.36
N THR A 133 -2.95 -17.14 -3.34
CA THR A 133 -3.76 -18.37 -3.34
C THR A 133 -4.95 -18.24 -4.31
N ASN A 134 -5.57 -17.06 -4.35
CA ASN A 134 -6.75 -16.79 -5.19
C ASN A 134 -6.52 -15.57 -6.09
N PRO A 135 -5.75 -15.72 -7.18
CA PRO A 135 -5.46 -14.60 -8.09
C PRO A 135 -6.72 -14.00 -8.71
N LYS A 136 -6.68 -12.73 -9.04
CA LYS A 136 -7.79 -12.08 -9.76
C LYS A 136 -7.93 -12.67 -11.16
N LYS A 137 -9.11 -12.55 -11.75
CA LYS A 137 -9.40 -12.99 -13.13
C LYS A 137 -8.41 -12.42 -14.16
N SER A 138 -7.83 -11.24 -13.88
CA SER A 138 -6.80 -10.60 -14.72
C SER A 138 -5.42 -11.27 -14.63
N GLY A 139 -5.21 -12.19 -13.67
CA GLY A 139 -3.90 -12.77 -13.36
C GLY A 139 -3.16 -12.04 -12.24
N TYR A 140 -3.68 -10.91 -11.77
CA TYR A 140 -3.05 -10.12 -10.70
C TYR A 140 -2.91 -10.95 -9.42
N SER A 141 -1.68 -11.01 -8.91
CA SER A 141 -1.31 -11.79 -7.72
C SER A 141 -0.50 -10.91 -6.76
N THR A 142 -0.88 -10.87 -5.50
CA THR A 142 -0.21 -10.11 -4.44
C THR A 142 -0.88 -10.44 -3.10
N TYR A 143 -0.18 -10.28 -2.01
CA TYR A 143 -0.78 -10.29 -0.66
C TYR A 143 -1.08 -8.85 -0.27
N HIS A 144 -2.33 -8.55 0.05
CA HIS A 144 -2.77 -7.22 0.48
C HIS A 144 -3.06 -7.20 1.98
N ILE A 145 -2.52 -6.21 2.66
CA ILE A 145 -2.85 -5.92 4.06
C ILE A 145 -3.33 -4.46 4.11
N ILE A 146 -4.48 -4.24 4.68
CA ILE A 146 -4.93 -2.91 5.10
C ILE A 146 -4.63 -2.84 6.60
N LEU A 147 -3.75 -1.91 6.99
CA LEU A 147 -3.37 -1.72 8.39
C LEU A 147 -3.66 -0.28 8.83
N GLU A 148 -3.74 -0.17 10.14
CA GLU A 148 -3.89 1.12 10.81
C GLU A 148 -2.58 1.41 11.54
N UNK A 149 -2.05 2.46 11.32
CA UNK A 149 -0.87 2.90 11.97
C UNK A 149 -1.25 4.03 12.89
N UNK A 150 -0.95 4.05 13.87
CA UNK A 150 -1.11 5.07 14.77
C UNK A 150 0.06 5.96 14.64
N UNK A 151 -0.07 6.69 13.87
CA UNK A 151 0.99 7.59 13.65
C UNK A 151 1.02 8.55 14.80
N UNK A 152 1.81 8.54 15.29
CA UNK A 152 2.05 9.44 16.32
C UNK A 152 2.57 10.68 15.71
N UNK A 153 1.76 11.23 15.19
CA UNK A 153 2.14 12.51 14.70
C UNK A 153 2.69 13.27 15.82
N UNK A 154 3.66 13.48 15.70
CA UNK A 154 4.44 14.07 16.68
C UNK A 154 3.92 15.30 17.35
N UNK A 155 3.26 15.86 16.77
CA UNK A 155 2.71 17.00 17.33
C UNK A 155 1.30 16.84 17.74
N UNK A 156 0.81 16.10 17.18
CA UNK A 156 -0.54 16.09 17.52
C UNK A 156 -0.99 14.77 18.04
N UNK A 157 -0.94 14.51 18.69
CA UNK A 157 -1.34 13.36 19.26
C UNK A 157 -2.61 12.79 18.77
N UNK A 158 -2.80 13.14 17.77
CA UNK A 158 -3.98 12.50 17.28
C UNK A 158 -3.57 11.24 16.59
N UNK A 159 -4.14 10.49 16.83
CA UNK A 159 -3.94 9.23 16.22
C UNK A 159 -4.61 9.30 14.92
N UNK A 160 -3.97 9.49 14.19
CA UNK A 160 -4.42 9.48 12.89
C UNK A 160 -4.29 8.10 12.39
N UNK A 161 -5.16 7.72 12.11
CA UNK A 161 -5.23 6.42 11.55
C UNK A 161 -5.03 6.56 10.09
N UNK A 162 -4.02 6.30 9.83
CA UNK A 162 -3.66 6.28 8.47
C UNK A 162 -3.79 4.86 7.99
N UNK A 163 -4.50 4.66 7.19
CA UNK A 163 -4.68 3.42 6.58
C UNK A 163 -3.69 3.35 5.52
N UNK A 164 -2.73 2.59 5.67
CA UNK A 164 -1.75 2.21 4.77
C UNK A 164 -2.09 0.94 4.14
N UNK A 165 -1.85 0.72 3.01
CA UNK A 165 -1.94 -0.50 2.35
C UNK A 165 -0.61 -1.04 2.19
N VAL A 166 -0.39 -2.23 2.57
CA VAL A 166 0.84 -2.96 2.28
C VAL A 166 0.55 -4.02 1.23
N GLN A 167 1.35 -4.04 0.19
CA GLN A 167 1.32 -5.04 -0.88
C GLN A 167 2.63 -5.81 -0.84
N ILE A 168 2.51 -7.14 -0.64
CA ILE A 168 3.69 -8.01 -0.61
C ILE A 168 3.67 -8.86 -1.88
N ARG A 169 4.78 -8.90 -2.60
CA ARG A 169 4.93 -9.59 -3.90
C ARG A 169 6.30 -10.20 -4.05
N THR A 170 6.40 -11.23 -4.88
CA THR A 170 7.71 -11.64 -5.40
C THR A 170 8.16 -10.63 -6.48
N MET A 171 9.45 -10.67 -6.80
CA MET A 171 10.01 -9.88 -7.93
C MET A 171 9.26 -10.18 -9.24
N ALA A 172 8.94 -11.44 -9.50
CA ALA A 172 8.22 -11.84 -10.72
C ALA A 172 6.78 -11.31 -10.76
N MET A 173 6.09 -11.33 -9.63
CA MET A 173 4.74 -10.74 -9.49
C MET A 173 4.78 -9.23 -9.73
N ASP A 174 5.80 -8.54 -9.21
CA ASP A 174 5.91 -7.08 -9.35
C ASP A 174 6.26 -6.70 -10.79
N PHE A 175 7.14 -7.45 -11.44
CA PHE A 175 7.45 -7.29 -12.87
C PHE A 175 6.15 -7.35 -13.71
N TRP A 176 5.37 -8.41 -13.54
CA TRP A 176 4.10 -8.58 -14.27
C TRP A 176 3.12 -7.42 -14.00
N ALA A 177 2.92 -7.08 -12.72
CA ALA A 177 1.96 -6.04 -12.32
C ALA A 177 2.36 -4.65 -12.83
N SER A 178 3.66 -4.36 -12.87
CA SER A 178 4.21 -3.10 -13.37
C SER A 178 3.98 -2.95 -14.88
N LEU A 179 4.20 -4.02 -15.64
CA LEU A 179 3.97 -4.04 -17.09
C LEU A 179 2.47 -3.96 -17.42
N GLU A 180 1.64 -4.74 -16.72
CA GLU A 180 0.18 -4.72 -16.90
C GLU A 180 -0.36 -3.30 -16.71
N HIS A 181 0.09 -2.61 -15.67
CA HIS A 181 -0.29 -1.23 -15.38
C HIS A 181 0.13 -0.28 -16.51
N LYS A 182 1.38 -0.40 -16.99
CA LYS A 182 1.90 0.43 -18.10
C LYS A 182 1.11 0.21 -19.40
N MET A 183 0.80 -1.04 -19.72
CA MET A 183 0.04 -1.39 -20.94
C MET A 183 -1.38 -0.83 -20.88
N LYS A 184 -2.04 -0.90 -19.73
CA LYS A 184 -3.39 -0.35 -19.52
C LYS A 184 -3.40 1.18 -19.57
N TYR A 185 -2.37 1.82 -19.02
CA TYR A 185 -2.29 3.28 -18.96
C TYR A 185 -1.97 3.91 -20.31
N LYS A 186 -1.07 3.29 -21.10
CA LYS A 186 -0.61 3.79 -22.40
C LYS A 186 -1.72 3.75 -23.45
N ASN A 187 -2.60 2.76 -23.36
CA ASN A 187 -3.75 2.61 -24.24
C ASN A 187 -4.98 3.24 -23.57
N ASN A 188 -5.16 4.55 -23.74
CA ASN A 188 -6.30 5.32 -23.20
C ASN A 188 -7.68 4.78 -23.66
N LYS A 189 -7.71 3.67 -24.37
CA LYS A 189 -8.91 2.95 -24.81
C LYS A 189 -8.74 1.48 -24.44
N ASP A 190 -9.80 0.79 -24.26
CA ASP A 190 -9.91 -0.60 -23.84
C ASP A 190 -8.75 -1.48 -24.33
N VAL A 191 -7.98 -2.00 -23.40
CA VAL A 191 -7.00 -3.05 -23.67
C VAL A 191 -7.74 -4.14 -24.44
N SER A 192 -7.31 -4.44 -25.66
CA SER A 192 -7.98 -5.43 -26.50
C SER A 192 -8.15 -6.75 -25.71
N LYS A 193 -9.23 -7.44 -25.99
CA LYS A 193 -9.52 -8.76 -25.37
C LYS A 193 -8.33 -9.71 -25.55
N ASN A 194 -7.62 -9.59 -26.65
CA ASN A 194 -6.46 -10.42 -26.96
C ASN A 194 -5.29 -10.13 -26.02
N VAL A 195 -4.95 -8.84 -25.82
CA VAL A 195 -3.88 -8.43 -24.89
C VAL A 195 -4.22 -8.85 -23.45
N SER A 196 -5.50 -8.72 -23.07
CA SER A 196 -5.95 -9.16 -21.72
C SER A 196 -5.75 -10.67 -21.54
N LYS A 197 -6.04 -11.49 -22.55
CA LYS A 197 -5.81 -12.95 -22.51
C LYS A 197 -4.32 -13.27 -22.39
N GLU A 198 -3.48 -12.59 -23.18
CA GLU A 198 -2.03 -12.80 -23.14
C GLU A 198 -1.45 -12.41 -21.76
N LEU A 199 -1.92 -11.32 -21.17
CA LEU A 199 -1.51 -10.92 -19.80
C LEU A 199 -1.85 -12.01 -18.77
N VAL A 200 -3.01 -12.67 -18.92
CA VAL A 200 -3.37 -13.80 -18.03
C VAL A 200 -2.42 -14.99 -18.27
N GLN A 201 -2.04 -15.29 -19.50
CA GLN A 201 -1.07 -16.36 -19.79
C GLN A 201 0.31 -16.01 -19.19
N CYS A 202 0.76 -14.77 -19.33
CA CYS A 202 2.00 -14.29 -18.69
C CYS A 202 1.96 -14.46 -17.15
N ALA A 203 0.81 -14.17 -16.53
CA ALA A 203 0.64 -14.35 -15.09
C ALA A 203 0.79 -15.84 -14.68
N LYS A 204 0.29 -16.75 -15.50
CA LYS A 204 0.46 -18.22 -15.27
C LYS A 204 1.94 -18.62 -15.37
N ILE A 205 2.68 -18.04 -16.32
CA ILE A 205 4.14 -18.28 -16.48
C ILE A 205 4.88 -17.76 -15.24
N VAL A 206 4.56 -16.56 -14.78
CA VAL A 206 5.12 -15.96 -13.56
C VAL A 206 4.87 -16.89 -12.36
N ASN A 207 3.65 -17.39 -12.21
CA ASN A 207 3.29 -18.31 -11.12
C ASN A 207 4.11 -19.60 -11.18
N LYS A 208 4.32 -20.17 -12.37
CA LYS A 208 5.15 -21.38 -12.58
C LYS A 208 6.61 -21.08 -12.23
N LEU A 209 7.13 -19.93 -12.66
CA LEU A 209 8.50 -19.50 -12.37
C LEU A 209 8.71 -19.39 -10.85
N ASP A 210 7.82 -18.68 -10.15
CA ASP A 210 7.89 -18.53 -8.69
C ASP A 210 7.89 -19.87 -7.96
N ASN A 211 7.05 -20.81 -8.42
CA ASN A 211 6.99 -22.17 -7.84
C ASN A 211 8.30 -22.93 -8.09
N LYS A 212 8.87 -22.79 -9.29
CA LYS A 212 10.14 -23.45 -9.63
C LYS A 212 11.30 -22.88 -8.80
N MET A 213 11.37 -21.55 -8.65
CA MET A 213 12.38 -20.89 -7.82
C MET A 213 12.28 -21.33 -6.35
N LEU A 214 11.04 -21.48 -5.84
CA LEU A 214 10.81 -21.97 -4.48
C LEU A 214 11.37 -23.41 -4.29
N LEU A 215 11.23 -24.29 -5.29
CA LEU A 215 11.77 -25.64 -5.24
C LEU A 215 13.30 -25.69 -5.26
N LEU A 216 13.92 -24.74 -5.96
CA LEU A 216 15.40 -24.64 -6.05
C LEU A 216 16.02 -24.10 -4.74
N ASN A 217 15.24 -23.43 -3.91
CA ASN A 217 15.68 -22.85 -2.63
C ASN A 217 15.37 -23.82 -1.46
N ARG A 218 15.76 -25.10 -1.60
CA ARG A 218 15.64 -26.14 -0.56
C ARG A 218 16.98 -26.38 0.13
#